data_01e79a26a2966aa6024318bd19bcf175
#
_entry.id   01e79a26a2966aa6024318bd19bcf175
#
_cell.length_a   1.000
_cell.length_b   1.000
_cell.length_c   1.000
_cell.angle_alpha   90.00
_cell.angle_beta   90.00
_cell.angle_gamma   90.00
#
_symmetry.space_group_name_H-M   'P 1'
#
loop_
_entity.id
_entity.type
_entity.pdbx_description
1 polymer ?
#
loop_
_entity_poly.entity_id
_entity_poly.type
_entity_poly.pdbx_seq_one_letter_code
_entity_poly.pdbx_strand_id
1 'polypeptide(L)'
;LAYIQQMRDAIGPKPLGFTAIGVFLFFGAVMASLAATTLLWRGTPLDRVWALNPMAYKQLAPLGVTVGILFLLLGATLITAGIGWFRRSLWGWRLAVAIIAIQVLGDVVNCVRGDWLRGGIGVIIAGALLLFLLQPKIRATFA
;
A
#
# COMPACT_ATOMS: atom_id res chain seq x y z
N LEU A 1 18.89 -31.65 5.69
CA LEU A 1 18.15 -31.02 6.81
C LEU A 1 19.00 -30.01 7.58
N ALA A 2 20.25 -30.34 7.93
CA ALA A 2 21.15 -29.40 8.61
C ALA A 2 21.44 -28.16 7.79
N TYR A 3 21.63 -28.30 6.49
CA TYR A 3 21.86 -27.19 5.56
C TYR A 3 20.65 -26.25 5.49
N ILE A 4 19.45 -26.80 5.40
CA ILE A 4 18.19 -26.02 5.38
C ILE A 4 18.02 -25.28 6.71
N GLN A 5 18.31 -25.95 7.82
CA GLN A 5 18.26 -25.33 9.15
C GLN A 5 19.24 -24.17 9.25
N GLN A 6 20.49 -24.40 8.82
CA GLN A 6 21.53 -23.37 8.81
C GLN A 6 21.15 -22.18 7.93
N MET A 7 20.54 -22.41 6.76
CA MET A 7 20.04 -21.33 5.93
C MET A 7 18.91 -20.55 6.62
N ARG A 8 18.01 -21.26 7.28
CA ARG A 8 16.92 -20.64 8.03
C ARG A 8 17.46 -19.76 9.16
N ASP A 9 18.45 -20.25 9.88
CA ASP A 9 19.06 -19.52 10.98
C ASP A 9 19.84 -18.29 10.48
N ALA A 10 20.48 -18.41 9.32
CA ALA A 10 21.20 -17.30 8.69
C ALA A 10 20.27 -16.16 8.23
N ILE A 11 19.04 -16.51 7.79
CA ILE A 11 18.03 -15.52 7.36
C ILE A 11 17.43 -14.80 8.58
N GLY A 12 17.49 -15.42 9.75
CA GLY A 12 16.91 -14.89 10.98
C GLY A 12 15.38 -14.97 11.04
N PRO A 13 14.78 -14.79 12.22
CA PRO A 13 13.34 -14.76 12.38
C PRO A 13 12.75 -13.54 11.70
N LYS A 14 11.52 -13.69 11.19
CA LYS A 14 10.76 -12.57 10.64
C LYS A 14 10.44 -11.58 11.76
N PRO A 15 10.72 -10.26 11.58
CA PRO A 15 10.35 -9.27 12.57
C PRO A 15 8.85 -9.23 12.78
N LEU A 16 8.43 -8.79 13.98
CA LEU A 16 7.03 -8.58 14.28
C LEU A 16 6.43 -7.56 13.28
N GLY A 17 5.30 -7.88 12.72
CA GLY A 17 4.63 -7.02 11.75
C GLY A 17 5.07 -7.23 10.29
N PHE A 18 6.08 -8.05 10.02
CA PHE A 18 6.55 -8.33 8.65
C PHE A 18 5.41 -8.85 7.76
N THR A 19 4.71 -9.87 8.22
CA THR A 19 3.59 -10.45 7.47
C THR A 19 2.42 -9.46 7.34
N ALA A 20 2.15 -8.68 8.39
CA ALA A 20 1.08 -7.70 8.38
C ALA A 20 1.29 -6.62 7.30
N ILE A 21 2.51 -6.14 7.12
CA ILE A 21 2.83 -5.16 6.07
C ILE A 21 2.68 -5.77 4.69
N GLY A 22 3.15 -6.99 4.47
CA GLY A 22 2.99 -7.69 3.21
C GLY A 22 1.51 -7.90 2.85
N VAL A 23 0.70 -8.31 3.80
CA VAL A 23 -0.76 -8.45 3.63
C VAL A 23 -1.39 -7.09 3.33
N PHE A 24 -0.96 -6.03 4.02
CA PHE A 24 -1.44 -4.67 3.77
C PHE A 24 -1.15 -4.22 2.33
N LEU A 25 0.02 -4.52 1.80
CA LEU A 25 0.38 -4.19 0.41
C LEU A 25 -0.54 -4.92 -0.59
N PHE A 26 -0.80 -6.20 -0.38
CA PHE A 26 -1.72 -6.96 -1.24
C PHE A 26 -3.17 -6.52 -1.08
N PHE A 27 -3.59 -6.19 0.12
CA PHE A 27 -4.92 -5.61 0.36
C PHE A 27 -5.07 -4.29 -0.40
N GLY A 28 -4.06 -3.41 -0.32
CA GLY A 28 -4.03 -2.17 -1.11
C GLY A 28 -4.11 -2.43 -2.61
N ALA A 29 -3.43 -3.47 -3.11
CA ALA A 29 -3.50 -3.87 -4.51
C ALA A 29 -4.92 -4.27 -4.92
N VAL A 30 -5.61 -5.04 -4.11
CA VAL A 30 -7.01 -5.44 -4.35
C VAL A 30 -7.90 -4.20 -4.39
N MET A 31 -7.77 -3.31 -3.42
CA MET A 31 -8.58 -2.10 -3.35
C MET A 31 -8.31 -1.17 -4.54
N ALA A 32 -7.05 -0.99 -4.94
CA ALA A 32 -6.68 -0.20 -6.11
C ALA A 32 -7.25 -0.80 -7.40
N SER A 33 -7.22 -2.13 -7.53
CA SER A 33 -7.77 -2.84 -8.68
C SER A 33 -9.29 -2.71 -8.76
N LEU A 34 -9.98 -2.79 -7.62
CA LEU A 34 -11.43 -2.54 -7.55
C LEU A 34 -11.77 -1.11 -7.95
N ALA A 35 -11.04 -0.13 -7.44
CA ALA A 35 -11.23 1.27 -7.81
C ALA A 35 -11.01 1.47 -9.32
N ALA A 36 -9.95 0.89 -9.88
CA ALA A 36 -9.67 0.94 -11.31
C ALA A 36 -10.80 0.34 -12.13
N THR A 37 -11.27 -0.83 -11.75
CA THR A 37 -12.35 -1.53 -12.45
C THR A 37 -13.65 -0.70 -12.46
N THR A 38 -14.01 -0.12 -11.32
CA THR A 38 -15.23 0.70 -11.21
C THR A 38 -15.14 2.02 -11.96
N LEU A 39 -13.95 2.59 -12.10
CA LEU A 39 -13.73 3.82 -12.87
C LEU A 39 -13.67 3.57 -14.37
N LEU A 40 -13.15 2.41 -14.79
CA LEU A 40 -13.06 2.03 -16.21
C LEU A 40 -14.40 1.47 -16.73
N TRP A 41 -15.09 0.68 -15.93
CA TRP A 41 -16.38 0.08 -16.26
C TRP A 41 -17.41 0.46 -15.22
N ARG A 42 -18.14 1.53 -15.48
CA ARG A 42 -19.21 2.03 -14.60
C ARG A 42 -20.48 1.20 -14.74
N GLY A 43 -21.32 1.24 -13.72
CA GLY A 43 -22.61 0.56 -13.71
C GLY A 43 -22.57 -0.91 -13.32
N THR A 44 -21.46 -1.38 -12.74
CA THR A 44 -21.33 -2.74 -12.20
C THR A 44 -21.74 -2.77 -10.72
N PRO A 45 -22.10 -3.96 -10.15
CA PRO A 45 -22.34 -4.09 -8.71
C PRO A 45 -21.14 -3.68 -7.84
N LEU A 46 -19.93 -3.66 -8.40
CA LEU A 46 -18.70 -3.25 -7.71
C LEU A 46 -18.70 -1.76 -7.36
N ASP A 47 -19.54 -0.95 -8.00
CA ASP A 47 -19.65 0.49 -7.67
C ASP A 47 -20.05 0.73 -6.21
N ARG A 48 -20.59 -0.27 -5.53
CA ARG A 48 -20.90 -0.21 -4.10
C ARG A 48 -19.69 0.02 -3.22
N VAL A 49 -18.47 -0.30 -3.68
CA VAL A 49 -17.24 -0.02 -2.94
C VAL A 49 -17.07 1.47 -2.65
N TRP A 50 -17.61 2.33 -3.50
CA TRP A 50 -17.54 3.79 -3.33
C TRP A 50 -18.43 4.32 -2.21
N ALA A 51 -19.33 3.50 -1.68
CA ALA A 51 -20.08 3.85 -0.47
C ALA A 51 -19.15 4.09 0.74
N LEU A 52 -17.96 3.50 0.73
CA LEU A 52 -16.94 3.72 1.77
C LEU A 52 -16.32 5.12 1.68
N ASN A 53 -16.28 5.73 0.50
CA ASN A 53 -15.74 7.07 0.32
C ASN A 53 -16.45 7.81 -0.85
N PRO A 54 -17.68 8.27 -0.63
CA PRO A 54 -18.46 8.95 -1.69
C PRO A 54 -17.81 10.22 -2.21
N MET A 55 -17.07 10.95 -1.34
CA MET A 55 -16.41 12.19 -1.74
C MET A 55 -15.28 11.93 -2.73
N ALA A 56 -14.48 10.88 -2.50
CA ALA A 56 -13.45 10.48 -3.44
C ALA A 56 -14.06 10.12 -4.80
N TYR A 57 -15.18 9.41 -4.82
CA TYR A 57 -15.89 9.10 -6.07
C TYR A 57 -16.31 10.35 -6.83
N LYS A 58 -16.88 11.34 -6.14
CA LYS A 58 -17.28 12.62 -6.77
C LYS A 58 -16.10 13.35 -7.38
N GLN A 59 -14.91 13.27 -6.76
CA GLN A 59 -13.71 13.94 -7.27
C GLN A 59 -13.07 13.16 -8.42
N LEU A 60 -13.10 11.84 -8.40
CA LEU A 60 -12.39 10.97 -9.34
C LEU A 60 -13.23 10.59 -10.55
N ALA A 61 -14.55 10.44 -10.39
CA ALA A 61 -15.43 10.02 -11.46
C ALA A 61 -15.38 10.90 -12.71
N PRO A 62 -15.29 12.26 -12.63
CA PRO A 62 -15.17 13.11 -13.80
C PRO A 62 -13.88 12.87 -14.59
N LEU A 63 -12.81 12.40 -13.95
CA LEU A 63 -11.52 12.11 -14.58
C LEU A 63 -11.49 10.72 -15.24
N GLY A 64 -12.42 9.86 -14.87
CA GLY A 64 -12.76 8.61 -15.55
C GLY A 64 -11.58 7.69 -15.85
N VAL A 65 -11.36 7.46 -17.15
CA VAL A 65 -10.38 6.48 -17.66
C VAL A 65 -8.95 6.79 -17.19
N THR A 66 -8.55 8.06 -17.17
CA THR A 66 -7.19 8.45 -16.76
C THR A 66 -6.89 7.99 -15.34
N VAL A 67 -7.78 8.27 -14.41
CA VAL A 67 -7.62 7.86 -13.01
C VAL A 67 -7.74 6.35 -12.86
N GLY A 68 -8.62 5.72 -13.63
CA GLY A 68 -8.73 4.26 -13.66
C GLY A 68 -7.42 3.59 -14.05
N ILE A 69 -6.74 4.09 -15.07
CA ILE A 69 -5.42 3.60 -15.50
C ILE A 69 -4.37 3.82 -14.39
N LEU A 70 -4.38 4.99 -13.74
CA LEU A 70 -3.46 5.27 -12.63
C LEU A 70 -3.67 4.30 -11.46
N PHE A 71 -4.92 3.94 -11.14
CA PHE A 71 -5.20 2.94 -10.11
C PHE A 71 -4.76 1.53 -10.52
N LEU A 72 -4.84 1.17 -11.82
CA LEU A 72 -4.28 -0.08 -12.31
C LEU A 72 -2.76 -0.13 -12.12
N LEU A 73 -2.08 0.94 -12.47
CA LEU A 73 -0.63 1.06 -12.27
C LEU A 73 -0.27 1.00 -10.78
N LEU A 74 -1.05 1.64 -9.93
CA LEU A 74 -0.86 1.57 -8.49
C LEU A 74 -1.05 0.14 -7.98
N GLY A 75 -2.09 -0.56 -8.43
CA GLY A 75 -2.34 -1.95 -8.08
C GLY A 75 -1.17 -2.85 -8.48
N ALA A 76 -0.66 -2.71 -9.70
CA ALA A 76 0.50 -3.46 -10.18
C ALA A 76 1.75 -3.15 -9.35
N THR A 77 1.96 -1.90 -8.98
CA THR A 77 3.08 -1.47 -8.14
C THR A 77 2.98 -2.07 -6.73
N LEU A 78 1.79 -2.09 -6.16
CA LEU A 78 1.54 -2.68 -4.83
C LEU A 78 1.76 -4.20 -4.83
N ILE A 79 1.33 -4.91 -5.87
CA ILE A 79 1.58 -6.34 -6.03
C ILE A 79 3.09 -6.59 -6.12
N THR A 80 3.78 -5.82 -6.93
CA THR A 80 5.23 -5.93 -7.10
C THR A 80 5.95 -5.68 -5.77
N ALA A 81 5.55 -4.64 -5.04
CA ALA A 81 6.10 -4.34 -3.73
C ALA A 81 5.83 -5.48 -2.73
N GLY A 82 4.63 -6.04 -2.72
CA GLY A 82 4.26 -7.17 -1.86
C GLY A 82 5.10 -8.42 -2.14
N ILE A 83 5.31 -8.74 -3.42
CA ILE A 83 6.17 -9.86 -3.82
C ILE A 83 7.61 -9.62 -3.37
N GLY A 84 8.15 -8.43 -3.64
CA GLY A 84 9.52 -8.07 -3.21
C GLY A 84 9.67 -8.07 -1.69
N TRP A 85 8.63 -7.62 -0.98
CA TRP A 85 8.58 -7.64 0.48
C TRP A 85 8.73 -9.07 1.03
N PHE A 86 7.88 -10.01 0.57
CA PHE A 86 7.95 -11.39 1.05
C PHE A 86 9.22 -12.12 0.61
N ARG A 87 9.82 -11.71 -0.49
CA ARG A 87 11.14 -12.20 -0.94
C ARG A 87 12.31 -11.59 -0.16
N ARG A 88 12.04 -10.68 0.76
CA ARG A 88 13.06 -9.93 1.50
C ARG A 88 14.07 -9.21 0.59
N SER A 89 13.60 -8.74 -0.57
CA SER A 89 14.43 -8.00 -1.53
C SER A 89 14.55 -6.54 -1.12
N LEU A 90 15.74 -5.98 -1.23
CA LEU A 90 15.96 -4.57 -0.89
C LEU A 90 15.13 -3.63 -1.75
N TRP A 91 14.96 -3.95 -3.03
CA TRP A 91 14.09 -3.18 -3.91
C TRP A 91 12.61 -3.21 -3.46
N GLY A 92 12.15 -4.35 -2.94
CA GLY A 92 10.80 -4.48 -2.37
C GLY A 92 10.61 -3.58 -1.15
N TRP A 93 11.59 -3.52 -0.26
CA TRP A 93 11.58 -2.60 0.88
C TRP A 93 11.56 -1.13 0.41
N ARG A 94 12.42 -0.77 -0.54
CA ARG A 94 12.47 0.60 -1.09
C ARG A 94 11.14 0.99 -1.71
N LEU A 95 10.52 0.09 -2.45
CA LEU A 95 9.24 0.33 -3.10
C LEU A 95 8.12 0.52 -2.06
N ALA A 96 8.09 -0.32 -1.01
CA ALA A 96 7.14 -0.18 0.07
C ALA A 96 7.29 1.16 0.80
N VAL A 97 8.52 1.58 1.10
CA VAL A 97 8.81 2.87 1.71
C VAL A 97 8.32 4.02 0.82
N ALA A 98 8.59 3.95 -0.48
CA ALA A 98 8.16 4.98 -1.43
C ALA A 98 6.63 5.09 -1.49
N ILE A 99 5.92 3.96 -1.55
CA ILE A 99 4.46 3.92 -1.60
C ILE A 99 3.87 4.55 -0.33
N ILE A 100 4.36 4.17 0.84
CA ILE A 100 3.84 4.68 2.12
C ILE A 100 4.20 6.16 2.30
N ALA A 101 5.38 6.59 1.87
CA ALA A 101 5.76 8.00 1.89
C ALA A 101 4.81 8.85 1.01
N ILE A 102 4.49 8.37 -0.18
CA ILE A 102 3.51 9.03 -1.07
C ILE A 102 2.13 9.07 -0.42
N GLN A 103 1.73 8.00 0.25
CA GLN A 103 0.47 7.95 0.99
C GLN A 103 0.42 9.02 2.09
N VAL A 104 1.49 9.16 2.87
CA VAL A 104 1.59 10.20 3.90
C VAL A 104 1.40 11.59 3.29
N LEU A 105 2.08 11.86 2.16
CA LEU A 105 1.93 13.14 1.46
C LEU A 105 0.49 13.37 1.00
N GLY A 106 -0.16 12.35 0.44
CA GLY A 106 -1.56 12.43 0.02
C GLY A 106 -2.49 12.74 1.20
N ASP A 107 -2.27 12.11 2.33
CA ASP A 107 -3.08 12.32 3.53
C ASP A 107 -2.86 13.72 4.13
N VAL A 108 -1.63 14.23 4.09
CA VAL A 108 -1.33 15.62 4.49
C VAL A 108 -2.08 16.61 3.58
N VAL A 109 -2.07 16.37 2.27
CA VAL A 109 -2.80 17.22 1.32
C VAL A 109 -4.30 17.19 1.61
N ASN A 110 -4.87 16.01 1.88
CA ASN A 110 -6.28 15.89 2.25
C ASN A 110 -6.61 16.66 3.54
N CYS A 111 -5.73 16.57 4.53
CA CYS A 111 -5.87 17.31 5.78
C CYS A 111 -5.89 18.82 5.54
N VAL A 112 -4.96 19.33 4.74
CA VAL A 112 -4.87 20.76 4.40
C VAL A 112 -6.10 21.23 3.61
N ARG A 113 -6.66 20.37 2.78
CA ARG A 113 -7.87 20.67 1.99
C ARG A 113 -9.17 20.65 2.77
N GLY A 114 -9.13 20.36 4.06
CA GLY A 114 -10.27 20.42 4.96
C GLY A 114 -10.84 19.07 5.38
N ASP A 115 -10.33 17.95 4.86
CA ASP A 115 -10.71 16.61 5.31
C ASP A 115 -9.85 16.20 6.51
N TRP A 116 -10.07 16.89 7.63
CA TRP A 116 -9.26 16.75 8.84
C TRP A 116 -9.33 15.36 9.44
N LEU A 117 -10.51 14.72 9.40
CA LEU A 117 -10.69 13.42 10.02
C LEU A 117 -9.97 12.32 9.24
N ARG A 118 -10.24 12.21 7.95
CA ARG A 118 -9.61 11.17 7.10
C ARG A 118 -8.14 11.44 6.89
N GLY A 119 -7.78 12.68 6.57
CA GLY A 119 -6.39 13.07 6.38
C GLY A 119 -5.59 12.91 7.66
N GLY A 120 -6.12 13.35 8.80
CA GLY A 120 -5.45 13.23 10.10
C GLY A 120 -5.23 11.78 10.52
N ILE A 121 -6.25 10.94 10.42
CA ILE A 121 -6.14 9.50 10.71
C ILE A 121 -5.15 8.83 9.74
N GLY A 122 -5.23 9.15 8.45
CA GLY A 122 -4.31 8.64 7.45
C GLY A 122 -2.86 9.00 7.72
N VAL A 123 -2.59 10.26 8.07
CA VAL A 123 -1.23 10.72 8.45
C VAL A 123 -0.71 9.95 9.65
N ILE A 124 -1.52 9.75 10.69
CA ILE A 124 -1.10 9.03 11.88
C ILE A 124 -0.76 7.57 11.53
N ILE A 125 -1.64 6.89 10.83
CA ILE A 125 -1.45 5.46 10.49
C ILE A 125 -0.28 5.29 9.51
N ALA A 126 -0.28 6.02 8.40
CA ALA A 126 0.77 5.91 7.39
C ALA A 126 2.11 6.42 7.89
N GLY A 127 2.11 7.49 8.71
CA GLY A 127 3.32 7.98 9.36
C GLY A 127 3.92 6.97 10.32
N ALA A 128 3.09 6.31 11.13
CA ALA A 128 3.54 5.24 12.02
C ALA A 128 4.12 4.05 11.24
N LEU A 129 3.47 3.66 10.14
CA LEU A 129 3.98 2.61 9.26
C LEU A 129 5.31 3.01 8.62
N LEU A 130 5.45 4.25 8.19
CA LEU A 130 6.69 4.75 7.60
C LEU A 130 7.85 4.70 8.60
N LEU A 131 7.62 5.17 9.83
CA LEU A 131 8.61 5.11 10.89
C LEU A 131 9.00 3.68 11.21
N PHE A 132 8.03 2.76 11.24
CA PHE A 132 8.28 1.33 11.43
C PHE A 132 9.18 0.78 10.32
N LEU A 133 8.88 1.08 9.05
CA LEU A 133 9.66 0.61 7.89
C LEU A 133 11.10 1.14 7.89
N LEU A 134 11.30 2.36 8.39
CA LEU A 134 12.62 3.01 8.42
C LEU A 134 13.50 2.55 9.58
N GLN A 135 12.98 1.76 10.52
CA GLN A 135 13.77 1.23 11.61
C GLN A 135 14.92 0.37 11.08
N PRO A 136 16.16 0.52 11.59
CA PRO A 136 17.30 -0.28 11.14
C PRO A 136 17.07 -1.79 11.25
N LYS A 137 16.34 -2.22 12.28
CA LYS A 137 15.98 -3.62 12.52
C LYS A 137 15.13 -4.17 11.38
N ILE A 138 14.18 -3.39 10.86
CA ILE A 138 13.32 -3.78 9.74
C ILE A 138 14.13 -3.79 8.45
N ARG A 139 14.87 -2.71 8.18
CA ARG A 139 15.71 -2.62 6.98
C ARG A 139 16.73 -3.74 6.89
N ALA A 140 17.31 -4.15 8.00
CA ALA A 140 18.30 -5.22 8.04
C ALA A 140 17.74 -6.60 7.62
N THR A 141 16.40 -6.75 7.60
CA THR A 141 15.73 -7.96 7.13
C THR A 141 15.86 -8.13 5.61
N PHE A 142 16.12 -7.05 4.88
CA PHE A 142 16.15 -7.01 3.41
C PHE A 142 17.58 -6.92 2.89
N ALA A 143 17.83 -7.63 1.81
CA ALA A 143 19.14 -7.69 1.17
C ALA A 143 19.08 -7.23 -0.29
#